data_0e2ec6c66ef2d232e1f21d68da8f814a
#
_entry.id   0e2ec6c66ef2d232e1f21d68da8f814a
#
_cell.length_a   1.000
_cell.length_b   1.000
_cell.length_c   1.000
_cell.angle_alpha   90.00
_cell.angle_beta   90.00
_cell.angle_gamma   90.00
#
_symmetry.space_group_name_H-M   'P 1'
#
loop_
_entity.id
_entity.type
_entity.pdbx_description
1 polymer ?
#
loop_
_entity_poly.entity_id
_entity_poly.type
_entity_poly.pdbx_seq_one_letter_code
_entity_poly.pdbx_strand_id
1 'polypeptide(L)'
;MKEMLEAARAAKGEVAGLSTEQKNAALNAMADTLIAGQAEILDANALDMASAKEHISPVMLDRLKLTKERIAGMAQGIREVTALPDPVGRILQTHTREDGLEIQKVSVPMGVIAIIYESRPNVTSDAAALALKSGNVCVLRSGKEAFRSANAIVDALRSGLKSVGVTENAVNLVQDTSRESAAALMTAGGYIDLLIPRGGAGLINACVSTATVPCIATGTGICHVYVEKSADLNMALNIVENAKTSRPSVCNAEEVLLVDKAIAPAFLPMLYKRLVTDRERAVELRLDETAAAIIPGKKAGEKDFDTEFLDYILAVKCVEDVKEAVAHIASHSTGHSEAIVTRSPEAERYFTANVDSAAVYVNASTRFTDGGEFGLGCEMGISTQKLHARGPMGLQELTTYKYIIHGNGHIR
;
A
#
# COMPACT_ATOMS: atom_id res chain seq x y z
N MET A 1 -20.88 2.03 -17.88
CA MET A 1 -20.44 1.25 -16.68
C MET A 1 -21.08 -0.14 -16.63
N LYS A 2 -22.39 -0.29 -16.71
CA LYS A 2 -23.05 -1.63 -16.57
C LYS A 2 -22.49 -2.67 -17.55
N GLU A 3 -22.43 -2.39 -18.84
CA GLU A 3 -21.88 -3.31 -19.86
C GLU A 3 -20.43 -3.72 -19.57
N MET A 4 -19.60 -2.77 -19.13
CA MET A 4 -18.22 -3.07 -18.73
C MET A 4 -18.16 -4.00 -17.51
N LEU A 5 -19.02 -3.80 -16.50
CA LEU A 5 -19.10 -4.66 -15.33
C LEU A 5 -19.62 -6.06 -15.68
N GLU A 6 -20.59 -6.17 -16.62
CA GLU A 6 -21.06 -7.44 -17.14
C GLU A 6 -19.95 -8.18 -17.89
N ALA A 7 -19.16 -7.49 -18.72
CA ALA A 7 -18.01 -8.07 -19.42
C ALA A 7 -16.90 -8.51 -18.45
N ALA A 8 -16.59 -7.71 -17.44
CA ALA A 8 -15.61 -8.05 -16.39
C ALA A 8 -16.06 -9.30 -15.62
N ARG A 9 -17.35 -9.37 -15.23
CA ARG A 9 -17.90 -10.54 -14.55
C ARG A 9 -17.88 -11.80 -15.42
N ALA A 10 -18.17 -11.67 -16.70
CA ALA A 10 -18.13 -12.80 -17.64
C ALA A 10 -16.71 -13.36 -17.83
N ALA A 11 -15.68 -12.49 -17.81
CA ALA A 11 -14.28 -12.88 -17.93
C ALA A 11 -13.73 -13.60 -16.67
N LYS A 12 -14.40 -13.51 -15.52
CA LYS A 12 -13.93 -14.06 -14.23
C LYS A 12 -13.51 -15.53 -14.31
N GLY A 13 -14.33 -16.38 -14.95
CA GLY A 13 -14.05 -17.82 -15.07
C GLY A 13 -12.85 -18.13 -15.95
N GLU A 14 -12.71 -17.42 -17.07
CA GLU A 14 -11.57 -17.54 -18.00
C GLU A 14 -10.27 -17.16 -17.30
N VAL A 15 -10.22 -15.99 -16.65
CA VAL A 15 -9.02 -15.48 -15.98
C VAL A 15 -8.62 -16.36 -14.79
N ALA A 16 -9.59 -16.84 -14.00
CA ALA A 16 -9.34 -17.76 -12.90
C ALA A 16 -8.83 -19.13 -13.35
N GLY A 17 -9.15 -19.55 -14.58
CA GLY A 17 -8.73 -20.83 -15.18
C GLY A 17 -7.38 -20.79 -15.91
N LEU A 18 -6.74 -19.63 -16.02
CA LEU A 18 -5.42 -19.52 -16.69
C LEU A 18 -4.35 -20.30 -15.90
N SER A 19 -3.54 -21.07 -16.63
CA SER A 19 -2.35 -21.69 -16.03
C SER A 19 -1.30 -20.65 -15.65
N THR A 20 -0.34 -21.04 -14.81
CA THR A 20 0.80 -20.18 -14.45
C THR A 20 1.56 -19.69 -15.67
N GLU A 21 1.76 -20.58 -16.66
CA GLU A 21 2.46 -20.27 -17.92
C GLU A 21 1.67 -19.24 -18.75
N GLN A 22 0.35 -19.39 -18.84
CA GLN A 22 -0.52 -18.44 -19.55
C GLN A 22 -0.52 -17.08 -18.87
N LYS A 23 -0.63 -17.02 -17.53
CA LYS A 23 -0.52 -15.78 -16.75
C LYS A 23 0.84 -15.11 -16.97
N ASN A 24 1.92 -15.88 -16.93
CA ASN A 24 3.26 -15.36 -17.13
C ASN A 24 3.48 -14.84 -18.56
N ALA A 25 2.98 -15.54 -19.58
CA ALA A 25 3.02 -15.08 -20.96
C ALA A 25 2.24 -13.76 -21.14
N ALA A 26 1.06 -13.68 -20.56
CA ALA A 26 0.23 -12.47 -20.59
C ALA A 26 0.90 -11.27 -19.88
N LEU A 27 1.48 -11.48 -18.71
CA LEU A 27 2.21 -10.44 -17.98
C LEU A 27 3.44 -9.93 -18.76
N ASN A 28 4.23 -10.83 -19.34
CA ASN A 28 5.36 -10.41 -20.18
C ASN A 28 4.90 -9.63 -21.42
N ALA A 29 3.84 -10.06 -22.09
CA ALA A 29 3.26 -9.33 -23.21
C ALA A 29 2.74 -7.93 -22.79
N MET A 30 2.11 -7.81 -21.62
CA MET A 30 1.71 -6.52 -21.04
C MET A 30 2.91 -5.62 -20.79
N ALA A 31 4.02 -6.14 -20.25
CA ALA A 31 5.24 -5.37 -20.03
C ALA A 31 5.86 -4.89 -21.35
N ASP A 32 5.88 -5.76 -22.36
CA ASP A 32 6.45 -5.43 -23.68
C ASP A 32 5.61 -4.37 -24.40
N THR A 33 4.28 -4.45 -24.33
CA THR A 33 3.38 -3.45 -24.93
C THR A 33 3.39 -2.12 -24.21
N LEU A 34 3.66 -2.07 -22.89
CA LEU A 34 3.91 -0.80 -22.17
C LEU A 34 5.16 -0.10 -22.71
N ILE A 35 6.24 -0.83 -22.96
CA ILE A 35 7.45 -0.26 -23.54
C ILE A 35 7.22 0.18 -24.99
N ALA A 36 6.53 -0.63 -25.79
CA ALA A 36 6.21 -0.30 -27.18
C ALA A 36 5.30 0.95 -27.28
N GLY A 37 4.30 1.09 -26.39
CA GLY A 37 3.37 2.23 -26.33
C GLY A 37 3.87 3.43 -25.52
N GLN A 38 5.19 3.49 -25.22
CA GLN A 38 5.77 4.52 -24.36
C GLN A 38 5.51 5.94 -24.87
N ALA A 39 5.53 6.17 -26.17
CA ALA A 39 5.33 7.49 -26.77
C ALA A 39 3.89 7.98 -26.51
N GLU A 40 2.89 7.16 -26.80
CA GLU A 40 1.48 7.48 -26.60
C GLU A 40 1.15 7.71 -25.12
N ILE A 41 1.76 6.91 -24.24
CA ILE A 41 1.60 7.07 -22.77
C ILE A 41 2.20 8.41 -22.32
N LEU A 42 3.37 8.79 -22.81
CA LEU A 42 4.00 10.07 -22.45
C LEU A 42 3.22 11.28 -23.00
N ASP A 43 2.68 11.19 -24.21
CA ASP A 43 1.84 12.23 -24.79
C ASP A 43 0.54 12.40 -23.98
N ALA A 44 -0.12 11.31 -23.62
CA ALA A 44 -1.29 11.35 -22.75
C ALA A 44 -0.96 11.94 -21.37
N ASN A 45 0.18 11.58 -20.79
CA ASN A 45 0.63 12.11 -19.50
C ASN A 45 0.96 13.60 -19.58
N ALA A 46 1.55 14.08 -20.67
CA ALA A 46 1.81 15.51 -20.85
C ALA A 46 0.51 16.34 -20.83
N LEU A 47 -0.57 15.83 -21.42
CA LEU A 47 -1.89 16.45 -21.38
C LEU A 47 -2.49 16.46 -19.96
N ASP A 48 -2.36 15.36 -19.22
CA ASP A 48 -2.80 15.28 -17.82
C ASP A 48 -2.00 16.25 -16.95
N MET A 49 -0.68 16.29 -17.09
CA MET A 49 0.19 17.23 -16.37
C MET A 49 -0.17 18.67 -16.63
N ALA A 50 -0.42 19.06 -17.89
CA ALA A 50 -0.83 20.40 -18.26
C ALA A 50 -2.17 20.80 -17.61
N SER A 51 -3.15 19.86 -17.61
CA SER A 51 -4.47 20.08 -17.00
C SER A 51 -4.45 20.16 -15.48
N ALA A 52 -3.55 19.42 -14.84
CA ALA A 52 -3.49 19.29 -13.39
C ALA A 52 -2.65 20.38 -12.69
N LYS A 53 -1.73 21.04 -13.41
CA LYS A 53 -0.70 21.94 -12.86
C LYS A 53 -1.23 23.02 -11.90
N GLU A 54 -2.41 23.56 -12.16
CA GLU A 54 -3.02 24.64 -11.36
C GLU A 54 -3.97 24.10 -10.25
N HIS A 55 -4.21 22.78 -10.20
CA HIS A 55 -5.26 22.19 -9.38
C HIS A 55 -4.76 21.22 -8.33
N ILE A 56 -3.52 20.75 -8.44
CA ILE A 56 -2.94 19.79 -7.48
C ILE A 56 -1.61 20.28 -6.94
N SER A 57 -1.22 19.77 -5.75
CA SER A 57 0.03 20.18 -5.10
C SER A 57 1.26 19.70 -5.90
N PRO A 58 2.45 20.36 -5.71
CA PRO A 58 3.69 19.91 -6.35
C PRO A 58 4.04 18.44 -6.09
N VAL A 59 3.75 17.95 -4.89
CA VAL A 59 3.93 16.53 -4.52
C VAL A 59 3.04 15.61 -5.35
N MET A 60 1.77 16.00 -5.56
CA MET A 60 0.85 15.23 -6.40
C MET A 60 1.21 15.32 -7.88
N LEU A 61 1.74 16.46 -8.33
CA LEU A 61 2.27 16.61 -9.69
C LEU A 61 3.47 15.68 -9.93
N ASP A 62 4.39 15.55 -8.98
CA ASP A 62 5.50 14.61 -9.12
C ASP A 62 5.01 13.15 -9.18
N ARG A 63 3.97 12.80 -8.40
CA ARG A 63 3.34 11.47 -8.45
C ARG A 63 2.66 11.19 -9.79
N LEU A 64 2.04 12.20 -10.40
CA LEU A 64 1.34 12.11 -11.68
C LEU A 64 2.32 11.98 -12.86
N LYS A 65 3.50 12.60 -12.77
CA LYS A 65 4.48 12.68 -13.85
C LYS A 65 5.01 11.30 -14.22
N LEU A 66 4.94 10.95 -15.50
CA LEU A 66 5.64 9.81 -16.11
C LEU A 66 6.88 10.28 -16.86
N THR A 67 7.88 9.42 -16.91
CA THR A 67 9.10 9.54 -17.72
C THR A 67 9.36 8.18 -18.37
N LYS A 68 10.29 8.14 -19.32
CA LYS A 68 10.73 6.87 -19.93
C LYS A 68 11.20 5.87 -18.89
N GLU A 69 11.96 6.33 -17.91
CA GLU A 69 12.48 5.53 -16.80
C GLU A 69 11.37 5.01 -15.90
N ARG A 70 10.35 5.86 -15.59
CA ARG A 70 9.19 5.45 -14.79
C ARG A 70 8.35 4.40 -15.53
N ILE A 71 8.14 4.53 -16.84
CA ILE A 71 7.43 3.52 -17.65
C ILE A 71 8.26 2.22 -17.73
N ALA A 72 9.57 2.31 -17.91
CA ALA A 72 10.44 1.15 -17.84
C ALA A 72 10.39 0.46 -16.46
N GLY A 73 10.32 1.24 -15.38
CA GLY A 73 10.09 0.73 -14.02
C GLY A 73 8.76 0.01 -13.86
N MET A 74 7.67 0.53 -14.46
CA MET A 74 6.36 -0.14 -14.48
C MET A 74 6.43 -1.50 -15.20
N ALA A 75 7.05 -1.56 -16.38
CA ALA A 75 7.25 -2.81 -17.12
C ALA A 75 8.13 -3.80 -16.34
N GLN A 76 9.17 -3.32 -15.67
CA GLN A 76 10.01 -4.13 -14.82
C GLN A 76 9.24 -4.70 -13.62
N GLY A 77 8.40 -3.89 -12.95
CA GLY A 77 7.52 -4.34 -11.88
C GLY A 77 6.58 -5.47 -12.32
N ILE A 78 6.02 -5.40 -13.54
CA ILE A 78 5.20 -6.50 -14.09
C ILE A 78 6.05 -7.77 -14.25
N ARG A 79 7.31 -7.67 -14.74
CA ARG A 79 8.21 -8.82 -14.88
C ARG A 79 8.61 -9.42 -13.53
N GLU A 80 8.76 -8.61 -12.51
CA GLU A 80 9.00 -9.07 -11.12
C GLU A 80 7.80 -9.86 -10.60
N VAL A 81 6.57 -9.38 -10.82
CA VAL A 81 5.34 -10.14 -10.50
C VAL A 81 5.29 -11.46 -11.28
N THR A 82 5.76 -11.49 -12.53
CA THR A 82 5.83 -12.73 -13.34
C THR A 82 6.71 -13.78 -12.67
N ALA A 83 7.81 -13.37 -12.05
CA ALA A 83 8.75 -14.28 -11.39
C ALA A 83 8.23 -14.83 -10.04
N LEU A 84 7.21 -14.20 -9.44
CA LEU A 84 6.66 -14.66 -8.18
C LEU A 84 5.89 -15.98 -8.35
N PRO A 85 5.85 -16.84 -7.30
CA PRO A 85 5.03 -18.05 -7.30
C PRO A 85 3.54 -17.72 -7.51
N ASP A 86 2.86 -18.55 -8.30
CA ASP A 86 1.41 -18.42 -8.48
C ASP A 86 0.69 -18.68 -7.15
N PRO A 87 -0.14 -17.76 -6.68
CA PRO A 87 -0.84 -17.92 -5.41
C PRO A 87 -2.08 -18.82 -5.52
N VAL A 88 -2.55 -19.11 -6.74
CA VAL A 88 -3.80 -19.84 -6.99
C VAL A 88 -3.55 -21.35 -7.01
N GLY A 89 -4.47 -22.12 -6.43
CA GLY A 89 -4.42 -23.58 -6.42
C GLY A 89 -3.50 -24.18 -5.34
N ARG A 90 -2.91 -23.35 -4.47
CA ARG A 90 -2.05 -23.84 -3.38
C ARG A 90 -2.89 -24.53 -2.29
N ILE A 91 -2.47 -25.71 -1.87
CA ILE A 91 -3.06 -26.38 -0.69
C ILE A 91 -2.51 -25.68 0.55
N LEU A 92 -3.38 -24.96 1.25
CA LEU A 92 -3.04 -24.21 2.47
C LEU A 92 -3.06 -25.09 3.70
N GLN A 93 -3.95 -26.10 3.71
CA GLN A 93 -4.10 -27.05 4.81
C GLN A 93 -4.76 -28.32 4.29
N THR A 94 -4.36 -29.46 4.81
CA THR A 94 -5.05 -30.76 4.62
C THR A 94 -5.42 -31.33 5.98
N HIS A 95 -6.62 -31.81 6.11
CA HIS A 95 -7.10 -32.56 7.27
C HIS A 95 -7.78 -33.85 6.78
N THR A 96 -7.30 -35.01 7.25
CA THR A 96 -7.92 -36.32 6.99
C THR A 96 -8.61 -36.80 8.26
N ARG A 97 -9.90 -37.08 8.17
CA ARG A 97 -10.67 -37.62 9.26
C ARG A 97 -10.33 -39.12 9.49
N GLU A 98 -10.70 -39.63 10.64
CA GLU A 98 -10.50 -41.07 11.00
C GLU A 98 -11.17 -42.03 10.01
N ASP A 99 -12.29 -41.65 9.40
CA ASP A 99 -13.01 -42.41 8.38
C ASP A 99 -12.40 -42.27 6.96
N GLY A 100 -11.28 -41.53 6.81
CA GLY A 100 -10.59 -41.38 5.55
C GLY A 100 -11.09 -40.25 4.67
N LEU A 101 -12.08 -39.44 5.10
CA LEU A 101 -12.52 -38.26 4.36
C LEU A 101 -11.40 -37.18 4.39
N GLU A 102 -10.88 -36.83 3.23
CA GLU A 102 -9.85 -35.80 3.11
C GLU A 102 -10.48 -34.42 2.81
N ILE A 103 -10.10 -33.39 3.59
CA ILE A 103 -10.55 -32.02 3.48
C ILE A 103 -9.34 -31.16 3.20
N GLN A 104 -9.28 -30.57 2.01
CA GLN A 104 -8.23 -29.64 1.59
C GLN A 104 -8.76 -28.21 1.59
N LYS A 105 -8.02 -27.28 2.20
CA LYS A 105 -8.20 -25.84 2.07
C LYS A 105 -7.32 -25.35 0.96
N VAL A 106 -7.90 -24.85 -0.14
CA VAL A 106 -7.17 -24.48 -1.37
C VAL A 106 -7.38 -23.01 -1.68
N SER A 107 -6.29 -22.29 -2.03
CA SER A 107 -6.35 -20.88 -2.43
C SER A 107 -7.04 -20.73 -3.79
N VAL A 108 -7.88 -19.70 -3.90
CA VAL A 108 -8.61 -19.33 -5.13
C VAL A 108 -8.62 -17.81 -5.30
N PRO A 109 -8.80 -17.28 -6.53
CA PRO A 109 -8.95 -15.85 -6.74
C PRO A 109 -10.13 -15.27 -5.95
N MET A 110 -10.05 -13.97 -5.59
CA MET A 110 -11.21 -13.22 -5.08
C MET A 110 -12.30 -13.10 -6.13
N GLY A 111 -11.95 -12.82 -7.37
CA GLY A 111 -12.88 -12.69 -8.49
C GLY A 111 -12.69 -11.41 -9.29
N VAL A 112 -13.61 -10.45 -9.20
CA VAL A 112 -13.48 -9.13 -9.81
C VAL A 112 -13.05 -8.12 -8.74
N ILE A 113 -11.86 -7.54 -8.90
CA ILE A 113 -11.30 -6.56 -7.97
C ILE A 113 -11.41 -5.17 -8.57
N ALA A 114 -12.09 -4.25 -7.88
CA ALA A 114 -12.14 -2.84 -8.26
C ALA A 114 -11.07 -2.05 -7.50
N ILE A 115 -10.33 -1.20 -8.20
CA ILE A 115 -9.32 -0.30 -7.62
C ILE A 115 -9.68 1.13 -7.97
N ILE A 116 -9.97 1.95 -6.95
CA ILE A 116 -10.20 3.40 -7.10
C ILE A 116 -8.95 4.13 -6.63
N TYR A 117 -8.31 4.92 -7.52
CA TYR A 117 -7.02 5.56 -7.20
C TYR A 117 -6.93 6.99 -7.73
N GLU A 118 -6.04 7.77 -7.10
CA GLU A 118 -5.79 9.19 -7.38
C GLU A 118 -4.33 9.41 -7.80
N SER A 119 -4.11 10.31 -8.77
CA SER A 119 -2.81 10.92 -9.14
C SER A 119 -1.60 9.96 -9.24
N ARG A 120 -1.83 8.68 -9.57
CA ARG A 120 -0.78 7.64 -9.61
C ARG A 120 -0.92 6.75 -10.83
N PRO A 121 -0.47 7.17 -12.02
CA PRO A 121 -0.61 6.36 -13.24
C PRO A 121 0.01 4.95 -13.16
N ASN A 122 1.10 4.78 -12.39
CA ASN A 122 1.73 3.49 -12.17
C ASN A 122 0.81 2.46 -11.49
N VAL A 123 -0.13 2.90 -10.64
CA VAL A 123 -1.10 1.99 -10.01
C VAL A 123 -1.91 1.23 -11.05
N THR A 124 -2.12 1.80 -12.24
CA THR A 124 -2.81 1.14 -13.35
C THR A 124 -2.13 -0.18 -13.75
N SER A 125 -0.81 -0.17 -13.93
CA SER A 125 -0.03 -1.36 -14.31
C SER A 125 0.16 -2.32 -13.15
N ASP A 126 0.47 -1.79 -11.96
CA ASP A 126 0.74 -2.59 -10.76
C ASP A 126 -0.51 -3.38 -10.36
N ALA A 127 -1.67 -2.71 -10.33
CA ALA A 127 -2.95 -3.34 -10.02
C ALA A 127 -3.36 -4.40 -11.05
N ALA A 128 -3.20 -4.11 -12.35
CA ALA A 128 -3.52 -5.05 -13.41
C ALA A 128 -2.63 -6.31 -13.34
N ALA A 129 -1.33 -6.12 -13.09
CA ALA A 129 -0.38 -7.24 -12.99
C ALA A 129 -0.68 -8.15 -11.79
N LEU A 130 -0.86 -7.55 -10.60
CA LEU A 130 -1.17 -8.31 -9.39
C LEU A 130 -2.53 -9.03 -9.50
N ALA A 131 -3.56 -8.36 -10.05
CA ALA A 131 -4.86 -8.97 -10.28
C ALA A 131 -4.76 -10.16 -11.23
N LEU A 132 -4.12 -10.00 -12.39
CA LEU A 132 -3.98 -11.09 -13.37
C LEU A 132 -3.17 -12.27 -12.82
N LYS A 133 -2.04 -12.02 -12.16
CA LYS A 133 -1.21 -13.09 -11.57
C LYS A 133 -1.98 -13.88 -10.51
N SER A 134 -2.79 -13.20 -9.71
CA SER A 134 -3.65 -13.83 -8.71
C SER A 134 -4.99 -14.37 -9.26
N GLY A 135 -5.15 -14.41 -10.60
CA GLY A 135 -6.30 -14.99 -11.27
C GLY A 135 -7.58 -14.14 -11.20
N ASN A 136 -7.45 -12.84 -10.92
CA ASN A 136 -8.57 -11.91 -10.79
C ASN A 136 -8.74 -11.04 -12.03
N VAL A 137 -9.97 -10.62 -12.27
CA VAL A 137 -10.30 -9.53 -13.20
C VAL A 137 -10.12 -8.21 -12.48
N CYS A 138 -9.51 -7.22 -13.15
CA CYS A 138 -9.25 -5.89 -12.64
C CYS A 138 -10.21 -4.87 -13.24
N VAL A 139 -10.87 -4.08 -12.38
CA VAL A 139 -11.67 -2.90 -12.75
C VAL A 139 -11.04 -1.68 -12.13
N LEU A 140 -10.50 -0.81 -12.95
CA LEU A 140 -9.75 0.38 -12.58
C LEU A 140 -10.64 1.61 -12.65
N ARG A 141 -10.51 2.52 -11.67
CA ARG A 141 -11.11 3.86 -11.71
C ARG A 141 -10.07 4.87 -11.26
N SER A 142 -9.48 5.60 -12.21
CA SER A 142 -8.49 6.63 -11.94
C SER A 142 -9.15 7.97 -11.56
N GLY A 143 -8.42 8.83 -10.85
CA GLY A 143 -8.77 10.24 -10.72
C GLY A 143 -8.81 10.94 -12.09
N LYS A 144 -9.59 12.01 -12.20
CA LYS A 144 -9.72 12.79 -13.46
C LYS A 144 -8.38 13.36 -13.94
N GLU A 145 -7.48 13.65 -13.02
CA GLU A 145 -6.16 14.23 -13.26
C GLU A 145 -5.17 13.24 -13.89
N ALA A 146 -5.42 11.93 -13.83
CA ALA A 146 -4.58 10.88 -14.40
C ALA A 146 -5.30 10.05 -15.49
N PHE A 147 -6.47 10.50 -15.93
CA PHE A 147 -7.37 9.68 -16.74
C PHE A 147 -6.82 9.35 -18.13
N ARG A 148 -6.21 10.33 -18.82
CA ARG A 148 -5.64 10.08 -20.16
C ARG A 148 -4.47 9.12 -20.08
N SER A 149 -3.60 9.31 -19.10
CA SER A 149 -2.49 8.39 -18.82
C SER A 149 -2.98 6.98 -18.52
N ALA A 150 -4.01 6.85 -17.66
CA ALA A 150 -4.59 5.56 -17.33
C ALA A 150 -5.20 4.85 -18.54
N ASN A 151 -5.88 5.57 -19.44
CA ASN A 151 -6.41 5.00 -20.70
C ASN A 151 -5.26 4.47 -21.57
N ALA A 152 -4.26 5.28 -21.85
CA ALA A 152 -3.13 4.85 -22.71
C ALA A 152 -2.41 3.63 -22.12
N ILE A 153 -2.24 3.57 -20.79
CA ILE A 153 -1.67 2.40 -20.11
C ILE A 153 -2.58 1.18 -20.29
N VAL A 154 -3.89 1.29 -20.02
CA VAL A 154 -4.84 0.17 -20.16
C VAL A 154 -4.92 -0.33 -21.60
N ASP A 155 -4.90 0.56 -22.59
CA ASP A 155 -4.89 0.17 -24.01
C ASP A 155 -3.64 -0.63 -24.35
N ALA A 156 -2.46 -0.22 -23.86
CA ALA A 156 -1.23 -0.98 -24.01
C ALA A 156 -1.32 -2.37 -23.34
N LEU A 157 -1.80 -2.44 -22.09
CA LEU A 157 -1.95 -3.70 -21.36
C LEU A 157 -2.93 -4.65 -22.07
N ARG A 158 -4.07 -4.15 -22.53
CA ARG A 158 -5.07 -4.93 -23.30
C ARG A 158 -4.51 -5.46 -24.63
N SER A 159 -3.73 -4.64 -25.34
CA SER A 159 -3.04 -5.08 -26.55
C SER A 159 -2.10 -6.25 -26.25
N GLY A 160 -1.37 -6.21 -25.13
CA GLY A 160 -0.53 -7.32 -24.67
C GLY A 160 -1.35 -8.59 -24.40
N LEU A 161 -2.45 -8.50 -23.65
CA LEU A 161 -3.34 -9.63 -23.38
C LEU A 161 -3.85 -10.28 -24.68
N LYS A 162 -4.36 -9.46 -25.58
CA LYS A 162 -4.88 -9.91 -26.87
C LYS A 162 -3.83 -10.63 -27.72
N SER A 163 -2.58 -10.18 -27.71
CA SER A 163 -1.48 -10.77 -28.50
C SER A 163 -1.18 -12.22 -28.13
N VAL A 164 -1.54 -12.63 -26.91
CA VAL A 164 -1.33 -14.00 -26.39
C VAL A 164 -2.65 -14.77 -26.19
N GLY A 165 -3.76 -14.25 -26.72
CA GLY A 165 -5.06 -14.93 -26.69
C GLY A 165 -5.77 -14.90 -25.34
N VAL A 166 -5.41 -13.97 -24.43
CA VAL A 166 -6.09 -13.75 -23.16
C VAL A 166 -7.11 -12.63 -23.32
N THR A 167 -8.27 -12.76 -22.72
CA THR A 167 -9.35 -11.78 -22.83
C THR A 167 -8.91 -10.38 -22.38
N GLU A 168 -9.20 -9.37 -23.20
CA GLU A 168 -8.96 -7.95 -22.85
C GLU A 168 -9.79 -7.50 -21.63
N ASN A 169 -10.90 -8.19 -21.34
CA ASN A 169 -11.75 -7.91 -20.19
C ASN A 169 -11.15 -8.34 -18.85
N ALA A 170 -9.95 -8.93 -18.85
CA ALA A 170 -9.16 -9.12 -17.64
C ALA A 170 -8.74 -7.78 -17.00
N VAL A 171 -8.62 -6.69 -17.80
CA VAL A 171 -8.29 -5.34 -17.35
C VAL A 171 -9.29 -4.35 -17.92
N ASN A 172 -10.01 -3.65 -17.05
CA ASN A 172 -11.06 -2.70 -17.41
C ASN A 172 -10.81 -1.34 -16.77
N LEU A 173 -11.19 -0.25 -17.46
CA LEU A 173 -11.12 1.12 -16.93
C LEU A 173 -12.48 1.80 -17.03
N VAL A 174 -12.96 2.32 -15.91
CA VAL A 174 -14.18 3.14 -15.86
C VAL A 174 -13.93 4.44 -16.61
N GLN A 175 -14.74 4.71 -17.63
CA GLN A 175 -14.56 5.88 -18.51
C GLN A 175 -15.12 7.17 -17.92
N ASP A 176 -16.06 7.08 -16.99
CA ASP A 176 -16.60 8.22 -16.26
C ASP A 176 -15.77 8.49 -14.99
N THR A 177 -15.20 9.69 -14.90
CA THR A 177 -14.38 10.12 -13.76
C THR A 177 -15.18 10.94 -12.73
N SER A 178 -16.51 10.98 -12.81
CA SER A 178 -17.38 11.67 -11.84
C SER A 178 -17.35 11.00 -10.46
N ARG A 179 -17.80 11.72 -9.42
CA ARG A 179 -17.95 11.13 -8.08
C ARG A 179 -19.07 10.09 -8.05
N GLU A 180 -20.09 10.28 -8.87
CA GLU A 180 -21.21 9.38 -9.04
C GLU A 180 -20.76 8.02 -9.57
N SER A 181 -19.81 8.00 -10.51
CA SER A 181 -19.25 6.75 -11.03
C SER A 181 -18.44 5.99 -9.96
N ALA A 182 -17.73 6.70 -9.09
CA ALA A 182 -17.02 6.08 -7.98
C ALA A 182 -18.01 5.48 -6.96
N ALA A 183 -19.08 6.21 -6.61
CA ALA A 183 -20.13 5.71 -5.71
C ALA A 183 -20.87 4.50 -6.31
N ALA A 184 -21.16 4.53 -7.62
CA ALA A 184 -21.75 3.40 -8.31
C ALA A 184 -20.85 2.15 -8.28
N LEU A 185 -19.53 2.32 -8.40
CA LEU A 185 -18.57 1.21 -8.29
C LEU A 185 -18.49 0.66 -6.86
N MET A 186 -18.51 1.54 -5.83
CA MET A 186 -18.52 1.16 -4.41
C MET A 186 -19.77 0.33 -4.04
N THR A 187 -20.86 0.48 -4.77
CA THR A 187 -22.13 -0.21 -4.53
C THR A 187 -22.48 -1.26 -5.59
N ALA A 188 -21.53 -1.63 -6.47
CA ALA A 188 -21.72 -2.59 -7.56
C ALA A 188 -21.73 -4.06 -7.07
N GLY A 189 -22.51 -4.36 -6.03
CA GLY A 189 -22.70 -5.72 -5.52
C GLY A 189 -23.15 -6.69 -6.60
N GLY A 190 -22.59 -7.91 -6.59
CA GLY A 190 -22.85 -8.93 -7.61
C GLY A 190 -22.02 -8.80 -8.91
N TYR A 191 -21.33 -7.67 -9.11
CA TYR A 191 -20.33 -7.48 -10.18
C TYR A 191 -18.91 -7.41 -9.63
N ILE A 192 -18.71 -6.75 -8.50
CA ILE A 192 -17.42 -6.56 -7.84
C ILE A 192 -17.38 -7.43 -6.59
N ASP A 193 -16.33 -8.21 -6.42
CA ASP A 193 -16.09 -9.08 -5.27
C ASP A 193 -15.26 -8.37 -4.18
N LEU A 194 -14.39 -7.43 -4.57
CA LEU A 194 -13.51 -6.70 -3.66
C LEU A 194 -13.22 -5.29 -4.19
N LEU A 195 -13.25 -4.30 -3.30
CA LEU A 195 -12.87 -2.91 -3.57
C LEU A 195 -11.60 -2.55 -2.81
N ILE A 196 -10.65 -1.88 -3.47
CA ILE A 196 -9.40 -1.39 -2.87
C ILE A 196 -9.22 0.09 -3.23
N PRO A 197 -9.41 1.04 -2.29
CA PRO A 197 -9.10 2.44 -2.52
C PRO A 197 -7.59 2.71 -2.41
N ARG A 198 -7.06 3.60 -3.26
CA ARG A 198 -5.66 4.06 -3.32
C ARG A 198 -5.57 5.57 -3.45
N GLY A 199 -5.68 6.29 -2.36
CA GLY A 199 -5.69 7.76 -2.37
C GLY A 199 -5.54 8.37 -0.99
N GLY A 200 -5.90 9.63 -0.87
CA GLY A 200 -5.90 10.34 0.41
C GLY A 200 -7.03 9.88 1.35
N ALA A 201 -6.94 10.32 2.61
CA ALA A 201 -7.91 9.98 3.66
C ALA A 201 -9.38 10.21 3.23
N GLY A 202 -9.65 11.26 2.45
CA GLY A 202 -11.01 11.56 1.96
C GLY A 202 -11.59 10.46 1.08
N LEU A 203 -10.80 9.92 0.14
CA LEU A 203 -11.24 8.79 -0.71
C LEU A 203 -11.40 7.52 0.13
N ILE A 204 -10.45 7.23 0.99
CA ILE A 204 -10.48 6.02 1.83
C ILE A 204 -11.72 6.04 2.72
N ASN A 205 -11.97 7.15 3.43
CA ASN A 205 -13.15 7.33 4.27
C ASN A 205 -14.46 7.21 3.48
N ALA A 206 -14.52 7.80 2.28
CA ALA A 206 -15.68 7.67 1.40
C ALA A 206 -15.94 6.21 1.00
N CYS A 207 -14.89 5.45 0.64
CA CYS A 207 -15.02 4.03 0.33
C CYS A 207 -15.48 3.22 1.55
N VAL A 208 -14.85 3.39 2.70
CA VAL A 208 -15.20 2.64 3.93
C VAL A 208 -16.62 2.93 4.40
N SER A 209 -17.09 4.18 4.29
CA SER A 209 -18.43 4.58 4.75
C SER A 209 -19.55 4.28 3.76
N THR A 210 -19.25 4.22 2.44
CA THR A 210 -20.27 4.13 1.39
C THR A 210 -20.34 2.74 0.75
N ALA A 211 -19.20 2.01 0.71
CA ALA A 211 -19.17 0.75 -0.02
C ALA A 211 -20.09 -0.31 0.60
N THR A 212 -20.92 -0.92 -0.24
CA THR A 212 -21.67 -2.16 0.06
C THR A 212 -20.94 -3.40 -0.46
N VAL A 213 -19.90 -3.20 -1.30
CA VAL A 213 -18.95 -4.22 -1.72
C VAL A 213 -17.89 -4.38 -0.63
N PRO A 214 -17.40 -5.59 -0.32
CA PRO A 214 -16.28 -5.77 0.59
C PRO A 214 -15.10 -4.88 0.22
N CYS A 215 -14.58 -4.12 1.19
CA CYS A 215 -13.54 -3.13 0.96
C CYS A 215 -12.33 -3.41 1.85
N ILE A 216 -11.12 -3.41 1.27
CA ILE A 216 -9.88 -3.40 2.03
C ILE A 216 -9.35 -1.96 2.02
N ALA A 217 -9.46 -1.29 3.17
CA ALA A 217 -8.94 0.07 3.32
C ALA A 217 -7.41 0.05 3.36
N THR A 218 -6.79 0.85 2.49
CA THR A 218 -5.38 1.22 2.67
C THR A 218 -5.32 2.38 3.66
N GLY A 219 -4.47 2.29 4.69
CA GLY A 219 -4.42 3.31 5.74
C GLY A 219 -3.62 4.55 5.36
N THR A 220 -3.90 5.67 6.03
CA THR A 220 -2.95 6.77 6.23
C THR A 220 -1.90 6.32 7.24
N GLY A 221 -0.68 6.84 7.18
CA GLY A 221 0.40 6.41 8.06
C GLY A 221 0.82 7.50 9.05
N ILE A 222 0.31 7.46 10.29
CA ILE A 222 0.91 8.23 11.39
C ILE A 222 1.89 7.31 12.11
N CYS A 223 3.05 7.12 11.46
CA CYS A 223 4.06 6.19 11.95
C CYS A 223 4.89 6.80 13.09
N HIS A 224 5.18 6.00 14.11
CA HIS A 224 5.97 6.42 15.27
C HIS A 224 7.32 5.72 15.30
N VAL A 225 8.34 6.45 15.74
CA VAL A 225 9.61 5.86 16.20
C VAL A 225 9.79 6.22 17.66
N TYR A 226 9.99 5.21 18.51
CA TYR A 226 10.28 5.38 19.92
C TYR A 226 11.77 5.08 20.20
N VAL A 227 12.47 6.07 20.74
CA VAL A 227 13.86 5.95 21.17
C VAL A 227 13.89 5.73 22.68
N GLU A 228 14.13 4.46 23.07
CA GLU A 228 14.14 3.99 24.45
C GLU A 228 15.48 4.34 25.14
N LYS A 229 15.49 4.50 26.45
CA LYS A 229 16.66 4.96 27.24
C LYS A 229 17.95 4.17 27.03
N SER A 230 17.88 2.90 26.66
CA SER A 230 19.06 2.05 26.40
C SER A 230 19.53 2.12 24.93
N ALA A 231 18.87 2.90 24.10
CA ALA A 231 19.15 2.97 22.67
C ALA A 231 20.59 3.43 22.37
N ASP A 232 21.15 2.89 21.28
CA ASP A 232 22.32 3.51 20.66
C ASP A 232 21.88 4.80 19.97
N LEU A 233 22.38 5.95 20.44
CA LEU A 233 21.94 7.25 19.96
C LEU A 233 22.28 7.50 18.48
N ASN A 234 23.40 6.96 17.98
CA ASN A 234 23.77 7.10 16.57
C ASN A 234 22.87 6.22 15.67
N MET A 235 22.57 5.00 16.10
CA MET A 235 21.62 4.13 15.42
C MET A 235 20.24 4.78 15.39
N ALA A 236 19.76 5.30 16.52
CA ALA A 236 18.49 6.00 16.60
C ALA A 236 18.43 7.20 15.66
N LEU A 237 19.48 8.00 15.63
CA LEU A 237 19.58 9.17 14.75
C LEU A 237 19.51 8.78 13.26
N ASN A 238 20.21 7.72 12.86
CA ASN A 238 20.18 7.24 11.48
C ASN A 238 18.80 6.68 11.10
N ILE A 239 18.13 5.98 12.00
CA ILE A 239 16.79 5.42 11.79
C ILE A 239 15.78 6.56 11.63
N VAL A 240 15.74 7.53 12.54
CA VAL A 240 14.82 8.69 12.50
C VAL A 240 15.06 9.54 11.26
N GLU A 241 16.33 9.83 10.94
CA GLU A 241 16.66 10.56 9.71
C GLU A 241 16.14 9.83 8.46
N ASN A 242 16.41 8.54 8.33
CA ASN A 242 15.92 7.74 7.22
C ASN A 242 14.39 7.69 7.20
N ALA A 243 13.76 7.41 8.33
CA ALA A 243 12.32 7.27 8.45
C ALA A 243 11.57 8.56 8.06
N LYS A 244 12.09 9.74 8.45
CA LYS A 244 11.45 11.02 8.14
C LYS A 244 11.84 11.60 6.78
N THR A 245 13.10 11.45 6.34
CA THR A 245 13.64 12.32 5.28
C THR A 245 13.91 11.63 3.95
N SER A 246 14.00 10.30 3.91
CA SER A 246 14.25 9.57 2.66
C SER A 246 13.13 9.78 1.63
N ARG A 247 11.88 9.80 2.06
CA ARG A 247 10.69 10.12 1.25
C ARG A 247 9.52 10.50 2.16
N PRO A 248 9.41 11.76 2.60
CA PRO A 248 8.42 12.17 3.61
C PRO A 248 6.97 12.07 3.13
N SER A 249 6.74 12.01 1.81
CA SER A 249 5.39 12.00 1.20
C SER A 249 4.75 10.62 1.08
N VAL A 250 5.21 9.61 1.82
CA VAL A 250 4.65 8.24 1.80
C VAL A 250 4.16 7.83 3.18
N CYS A 251 3.20 6.91 3.22
CA CYS A 251 2.49 6.51 4.44
C CYS A 251 3.34 5.79 5.49
N ASN A 252 4.50 5.24 5.11
CA ASN A 252 5.44 4.59 6.04
C ASN A 252 6.55 5.55 6.52
N ALA A 253 6.49 6.84 6.16
CA ALA A 253 7.38 7.85 6.72
C ALA A 253 7.01 8.12 8.18
N GLU A 254 8.01 8.40 9.01
CA GLU A 254 7.78 8.78 10.41
C GLU A 254 7.08 10.14 10.49
N GLU A 255 6.04 10.21 11.31
CA GLU A 255 5.33 11.46 11.59
C GLU A 255 5.46 11.89 13.06
N VAL A 256 5.70 10.94 13.97
CA VAL A 256 5.85 11.17 15.39
C VAL A 256 7.09 10.47 15.93
N LEU A 257 7.93 11.24 16.60
CA LEU A 257 9.08 10.75 17.35
C LEU A 257 8.77 10.79 18.86
N LEU A 258 8.88 9.64 19.51
CA LEU A 258 8.81 9.51 20.97
C LEU A 258 10.21 9.30 21.51
N VAL A 259 10.60 10.05 22.54
CA VAL A 259 11.92 9.97 23.16
C VAL A 259 11.79 9.76 24.65
N ASP A 260 12.47 8.74 25.20
CA ASP A 260 12.55 8.54 26.65
C ASP A 260 13.18 9.77 27.31
N LYS A 261 12.52 10.30 28.35
CA LYS A 261 12.96 11.51 29.06
C LYS A 261 14.40 11.39 29.59
N ALA A 262 14.82 10.18 29.96
CA ALA A 262 16.15 9.95 30.48
C ALA A 262 17.27 10.26 29.49
N ILE A 263 17.03 10.07 28.19
CA ILE A 263 18.01 10.32 27.12
C ILE A 263 17.73 11.59 26.30
N ALA A 264 16.58 12.20 26.49
CA ALA A 264 16.17 13.37 25.71
C ALA A 264 17.24 14.51 25.76
N PRO A 265 17.86 14.84 26.90
CA PRO A 265 18.91 15.88 26.93
C PRO A 265 20.13 15.56 26.07
N ALA A 266 20.47 14.28 25.89
CA ALA A 266 21.59 13.87 25.05
C ALA A 266 21.19 13.70 23.57
N PHE A 267 20.01 13.12 23.31
CA PHE A 267 19.58 12.76 21.97
C PHE A 267 19.02 13.95 21.16
N LEU A 268 18.15 14.77 21.77
CA LEU A 268 17.46 15.85 21.05
C LEU A 268 18.42 16.90 20.44
N PRO A 269 19.51 17.33 21.10
CA PRO A 269 20.48 18.23 20.46
C PRO A 269 21.16 17.61 19.21
N MET A 270 21.46 16.30 19.25
CA MET A 270 22.01 15.57 18.09
C MET A 270 20.98 15.51 16.95
N LEU A 271 19.70 15.24 17.29
CA LEU A 271 18.59 15.23 16.34
C LEU A 271 18.40 16.60 15.68
N TYR A 272 18.36 17.68 16.47
CA TYR A 272 18.22 19.04 15.97
C TYR A 272 19.35 19.40 14.99
N LYS A 273 20.59 19.08 15.38
CA LYS A 273 21.73 19.30 14.49
C LYS A 273 21.56 18.53 13.17
N ARG A 274 21.25 17.23 13.22
CA ARG A 274 21.11 16.36 12.05
C ARG A 274 19.92 16.72 11.15
N LEU A 275 18.76 17.03 11.70
CA LEU A 275 17.54 17.24 10.91
C LEU A 275 17.26 18.69 10.56
N VAL A 276 17.87 19.64 11.28
CA VAL A 276 17.59 21.08 11.08
C VAL A 276 18.83 21.83 10.61
N THR A 277 19.95 21.76 11.38
CA THR A 277 21.11 22.61 11.12
C THR A 277 21.95 22.15 9.94
N ASP A 278 22.21 20.84 9.85
CA ASP A 278 23.13 20.25 8.87
C ASP A 278 22.46 19.86 7.53
N ARG A 279 21.19 20.27 7.32
CA ARG A 279 20.43 19.92 6.11
C ARG A 279 20.10 21.15 5.27
N GLU A 280 20.20 21.01 3.94
CA GLU A 280 19.72 21.98 2.98
C GLU A 280 18.21 22.23 3.11
N ARG A 281 17.42 21.16 3.27
CA ARG A 281 16.00 21.23 3.58
C ARG A 281 15.76 20.77 5.02
N ALA A 282 15.65 21.74 5.91
CA ALA A 282 15.40 21.51 7.32
C ALA A 282 14.04 20.86 7.58
N VAL A 283 13.97 19.98 8.59
CA VAL A 283 12.73 19.41 9.11
C VAL A 283 12.14 20.38 10.13
N GLU A 284 10.89 20.77 9.97
CA GLU A 284 10.15 21.52 10.99
C GLU A 284 9.83 20.58 12.17
N LEU A 285 10.37 20.90 13.35
CA LEU A 285 10.09 20.15 14.56
C LEU A 285 8.94 20.79 15.32
N ARG A 286 7.91 19.99 15.67
CA ARG A 286 6.79 20.35 16.53
C ARG A 286 6.95 19.64 17.86
N LEU A 287 7.26 20.41 18.91
CA LEU A 287 7.80 19.90 20.16
C LEU A 287 6.76 19.96 21.29
N ASP A 288 6.68 18.91 22.09
CA ASP A 288 6.00 18.99 23.40
C ASP A 288 6.77 19.92 24.34
N GLU A 289 6.23 20.17 25.53
CA GLU A 289 6.84 21.11 26.49
C GLU A 289 8.22 20.65 26.99
N THR A 290 8.42 19.35 27.14
CA THR A 290 9.70 18.78 27.58
C THR A 290 10.78 18.91 26.51
N ALA A 291 10.46 18.55 25.27
CA ALA A 291 11.39 18.69 24.16
C ALA A 291 11.72 20.16 23.84
N ALA A 292 10.73 21.05 23.93
CA ALA A 292 10.89 22.49 23.72
C ALA A 292 11.80 23.17 24.76
N ALA A 293 11.92 22.59 25.95
CA ALA A 293 12.88 23.04 26.96
C ALA A 293 14.35 22.66 26.62
N ILE A 294 14.58 21.73 25.69
CA ILE A 294 15.89 21.21 25.33
C ILE A 294 16.37 21.74 23.98
N ILE A 295 15.52 21.80 22.98
CA ILE A 295 15.87 22.23 21.61
C ILE A 295 14.88 23.26 21.05
N PRO A 296 15.31 24.12 20.10
CA PRO A 296 14.41 25.04 19.42
C PRO A 296 13.44 24.30 18.48
N GLY A 297 12.20 24.79 18.39
CA GLY A 297 11.18 24.28 17.48
C GLY A 297 9.84 24.97 17.67
N LYS A 298 8.84 24.62 16.90
CA LYS A 298 7.47 25.09 17.08
C LYS A 298 6.82 24.29 18.23
N LYS A 299 5.95 24.93 19.00
CA LYS A 299 5.15 24.21 19.99
C LYS A 299 4.16 23.27 19.25
N ALA A 300 4.11 22.01 19.66
CA ALA A 300 3.14 21.05 19.16
C ALA A 300 1.72 21.45 19.63
N GLY A 301 0.77 21.39 18.70
CA GLY A 301 -0.65 21.48 19.01
C GLY A 301 -1.26 20.10 19.27
N GLU A 302 -2.48 20.05 19.79
CA GLU A 302 -3.18 18.81 20.10
C GLU A 302 -3.31 17.86 18.88
N LYS A 303 -3.49 18.42 17.68
CA LYS A 303 -3.68 17.65 16.44
C LYS A 303 -2.38 17.22 15.78
N ASP A 304 -1.23 17.69 16.22
CA ASP A 304 0.04 17.37 15.54
C ASP A 304 0.42 15.89 15.69
N PHE A 305 -0.02 15.24 16.76
CA PHE A 305 0.18 13.81 16.97
C PHE A 305 -0.85 12.92 16.23
N ASP A 306 -1.92 13.52 15.68
CA ASP A 306 -2.97 12.86 14.89
C ASP A 306 -2.90 13.26 13.40
N THR A 307 -1.75 13.80 12.96
CA THR A 307 -1.59 14.34 11.61
C THR A 307 -0.55 13.58 10.81
N GLU A 308 -0.96 13.08 9.64
CA GLU A 308 -0.05 12.63 8.59
C GLU A 308 0.41 13.86 7.80
N PHE A 309 1.60 14.39 8.10
CA PHE A 309 2.09 15.63 7.49
C PHE A 309 2.48 15.47 6.02
N LEU A 310 3.00 14.31 5.65
CA LEU A 310 3.50 14.01 4.29
C LEU A 310 4.56 15.02 3.79
N ASP A 311 5.27 15.67 4.69
CA ASP A 311 6.28 16.69 4.42
C ASP A 311 7.41 16.61 5.46
N TYR A 312 8.40 17.47 5.34
CA TYR A 312 9.50 17.63 6.29
C TYR A 312 9.02 18.32 7.60
N ILE A 313 8.06 17.69 8.24
CA ILE A 313 7.49 18.08 9.55
C ILE A 313 7.49 16.84 10.42
N LEU A 314 7.95 16.95 11.68
CA LEU A 314 8.03 15.86 12.63
C LEU A 314 7.52 16.35 14.00
N ALA A 315 6.50 15.67 14.54
CA ALA A 315 6.06 15.87 15.92
C ALA A 315 6.99 15.10 16.87
N VAL A 316 7.41 15.73 17.96
CA VAL A 316 8.35 15.17 18.94
C VAL A 316 7.75 15.26 20.33
N LYS A 317 7.69 14.13 21.05
CA LYS A 317 7.22 14.05 22.41
C LYS A 317 8.18 13.26 23.29
N CYS A 318 8.43 13.76 24.49
CA CYS A 318 9.16 13.04 25.52
C CYS A 318 8.21 12.21 26.38
N VAL A 319 8.55 10.94 26.60
CA VAL A 319 7.77 9.96 27.37
C VAL A 319 8.60 9.42 28.55
N GLU A 320 7.94 8.96 29.60
CA GLU A 320 8.61 8.44 30.80
C GLU A 320 9.27 7.08 30.54
N ASP A 321 8.57 6.20 29.81
CA ASP A 321 9.03 4.83 29.57
C ASP A 321 8.30 4.21 28.35
N VAL A 322 8.60 2.94 28.09
CA VAL A 322 7.97 2.16 27.02
C VAL A 322 6.46 2.02 27.19
N LYS A 323 5.92 2.09 28.41
CA LYS A 323 4.48 1.95 28.65
C LYS A 323 3.73 3.22 28.20
N GLU A 324 4.29 4.40 28.53
CA GLU A 324 3.74 5.66 28.03
C GLU A 324 3.87 5.77 26.51
N ALA A 325 4.99 5.31 25.93
CA ALA A 325 5.15 5.25 24.48
C ALA A 325 4.07 4.39 23.80
N VAL A 326 3.83 3.19 24.31
CA VAL A 326 2.79 2.28 23.80
C VAL A 326 1.39 2.88 23.97
N ALA A 327 1.10 3.52 25.10
CA ALA A 327 -0.18 4.19 25.32
C ALA A 327 -0.40 5.36 24.35
N HIS A 328 0.65 6.14 24.09
CA HIS A 328 0.60 7.20 23.09
C HIS A 328 0.33 6.65 21.68
N ILE A 329 1.09 5.63 21.26
CA ILE A 329 0.88 4.95 19.97
C ILE A 329 -0.55 4.43 19.85
N ALA A 330 -1.06 3.78 20.89
CA ALA A 330 -2.45 3.26 20.89
C ALA A 330 -3.51 4.35 20.69
N SER A 331 -3.23 5.59 21.10
CA SER A 331 -4.16 6.71 21.01
C SER A 331 -4.05 7.50 19.70
N HIS A 332 -2.87 7.56 19.09
CA HIS A 332 -2.56 8.50 18.00
C HIS A 332 -2.16 7.80 16.69
N SER A 333 -1.72 6.53 16.73
CA SER A 333 -1.34 5.81 15.53
C SER A 333 -2.55 5.38 14.70
N THR A 334 -2.34 5.33 13.39
CA THR A 334 -3.27 4.70 12.44
C THR A 334 -3.09 3.19 12.35
N GLY A 335 -2.18 2.59 13.13
CA GLY A 335 -1.88 1.17 13.11
C GLY A 335 -1.08 0.73 11.88
N HIS A 336 -0.29 1.63 11.29
CA HIS A 336 0.48 1.35 10.08
C HIS A 336 1.85 0.73 10.39
N SER A 337 2.79 1.51 10.91
CA SER A 337 4.18 1.07 11.14
C SER A 337 4.79 1.79 12.33
N GLU A 338 5.24 1.02 13.30
CA GLU A 338 5.82 1.55 14.54
C GLU A 338 7.18 0.94 14.81
N ALA A 339 8.12 1.72 15.27
CA ALA A 339 9.47 1.27 15.57
C ALA A 339 9.88 1.58 17.01
N ILE A 340 10.62 0.68 17.62
CA ILE A 340 11.39 0.94 18.85
C ILE A 340 12.87 0.84 18.54
N VAL A 341 13.66 1.78 19.04
CA VAL A 341 15.12 1.68 19.05
C VAL A 341 15.56 1.44 20.49
N THR A 342 16.13 0.27 20.75
CA THR A 342 16.46 -0.19 22.11
C THR A 342 17.59 -1.22 22.12
N ARG A 343 18.29 -1.35 23.26
CA ARG A 343 19.16 -2.48 23.61
C ARG A 343 18.58 -3.33 24.74
N SER A 344 17.40 -2.97 25.26
CA SER A 344 16.72 -3.70 26.33
C SER A 344 15.80 -4.78 25.78
N PRO A 345 16.09 -6.07 26.00
CA PRO A 345 15.19 -7.16 25.59
C PRO A 345 13.81 -7.12 26.29
N GLU A 346 13.72 -6.48 27.45
CA GLU A 346 12.46 -6.30 28.17
C GLU A 346 11.59 -5.25 27.49
N ALA A 347 12.16 -4.09 27.13
CA ALA A 347 11.45 -3.04 26.43
C ALA A 347 11.02 -3.52 25.02
N GLU A 348 11.88 -4.24 24.31
CA GLU A 348 11.56 -4.88 23.03
C GLU A 348 10.34 -5.81 23.14
N ARG A 349 10.38 -6.78 24.09
CA ARG A 349 9.24 -7.69 24.29
C ARG A 349 7.96 -6.96 24.67
N TYR A 350 8.05 -5.96 25.54
CA TYR A 350 6.88 -5.19 25.93
C TYR A 350 6.29 -4.43 24.73
N PHE A 351 7.13 -3.74 23.98
CA PHE A 351 6.72 -2.98 22.79
C PHE A 351 6.07 -3.87 21.73
N THR A 352 6.75 -4.92 21.32
CA THR A 352 6.26 -5.83 20.27
C THR A 352 5.00 -6.60 20.65
N ALA A 353 4.79 -6.86 21.95
CA ALA A 353 3.58 -7.54 22.43
C ALA A 353 2.37 -6.60 22.56
N ASN A 354 2.58 -5.30 22.76
CA ASN A 354 1.49 -4.37 23.09
C ASN A 354 1.20 -3.33 21.99
N VAL A 355 2.09 -3.15 21.01
CA VAL A 355 1.82 -2.32 19.84
C VAL A 355 1.05 -3.13 18.81
N ASP A 356 -0.19 -2.74 18.53
CA ASP A 356 -1.08 -3.43 17.59
C ASP A 356 -1.13 -2.71 16.23
N SER A 357 0.02 -2.59 15.57
CA SER A 357 0.16 -2.04 14.21
C SER A 357 0.45 -3.13 13.18
N ALA A 358 0.23 -2.82 11.90
CA ALA A 358 0.42 -3.77 10.80
C ALA A 358 1.89 -4.22 10.68
N ALA A 359 2.84 -3.32 10.97
CA ALA A 359 4.26 -3.62 11.03
C ALA A 359 4.87 -3.02 12.30
N VAL A 360 5.62 -3.85 13.05
CA VAL A 360 6.31 -3.45 14.28
C VAL A 360 7.79 -3.76 14.13
N TYR A 361 8.63 -2.74 14.29
CA TYR A 361 10.07 -2.81 14.05
C TYR A 361 10.86 -2.69 15.33
N VAL A 362 11.94 -3.45 15.39
CA VAL A 362 12.98 -3.32 16.42
C VAL A 362 14.27 -2.93 15.73
N ASN A 363 14.84 -1.76 16.09
CA ASN A 363 16.09 -1.25 15.56
C ASN A 363 16.14 -1.14 14.01
N ALA A 364 15.00 -0.82 13.39
CA ALA A 364 14.89 -0.63 11.95
C ALA A 364 13.92 0.50 11.62
N SER A 365 14.09 1.10 10.45
CA SER A 365 13.25 2.20 9.96
C SER A 365 11.88 1.70 9.53
N THR A 366 10.83 2.48 9.77
CA THR A 366 9.47 2.22 9.28
C THR A 366 9.38 2.21 7.75
N ARG A 367 10.39 2.74 7.06
CA ARG A 367 10.49 2.78 5.59
C ARG A 367 10.54 1.39 4.94
N PHE A 368 10.84 0.35 5.69
CA PHE A 368 10.79 -1.04 5.19
C PHE A 368 9.37 -1.59 5.02
N THR A 369 8.32 -0.91 5.47
CA THR A 369 6.93 -1.34 5.20
C THR A 369 6.58 -1.04 3.73
N ASP A 370 7.04 -1.89 2.85
CA ASP A 370 6.93 -1.78 1.39
C ASP A 370 6.89 -3.17 0.78
N GLY A 371 6.09 -3.36 -0.27
CA GLY A 371 5.92 -4.68 -0.91
C GLY A 371 7.21 -5.21 -1.54
N GLY A 372 8.06 -4.34 -2.09
CA GLY A 372 9.37 -4.73 -2.62
C GLY A 372 10.30 -5.19 -1.52
N GLU A 373 10.41 -4.43 -0.43
CA GLU A 373 11.25 -4.76 0.72
C GLU A 373 10.79 -6.05 1.44
N PHE A 374 9.48 -6.35 1.43
CA PHE A 374 8.91 -7.57 2.00
C PHE A 374 8.97 -8.79 1.05
N GLY A 375 9.58 -8.63 -0.13
CA GLY A 375 9.71 -9.70 -1.12
C GLY A 375 8.40 -10.04 -1.84
N LEU A 376 7.43 -9.14 -1.83
CA LEU A 376 6.13 -9.33 -2.49
C LEU A 376 6.13 -8.83 -3.96
N GLY A 377 7.24 -8.30 -4.44
CA GLY A 377 7.34 -7.63 -5.75
C GLY A 377 6.63 -6.28 -5.74
N CYS A 378 5.56 -6.14 -6.52
CA CYS A 378 4.65 -5.00 -6.44
C CYS A 378 3.69 -5.13 -5.25
N GLU A 379 3.10 -4.00 -4.81
CA GLU A 379 2.06 -4.00 -3.79
C GLU A 379 0.79 -3.30 -4.27
N MET A 380 -0.35 -3.82 -3.83
CA MET A 380 -1.65 -3.17 -4.01
C MET A 380 -1.88 -2.03 -3.00
N GLY A 381 -1.03 -1.89 -2.02
CA GLY A 381 -1.03 -0.94 -0.93
C GLY A 381 -0.82 -1.59 0.43
N ILE A 382 -0.85 -0.76 1.47
CA ILE A 382 -0.64 -1.19 2.84
C ILE A 382 -1.95 -1.04 3.59
N SER A 383 -2.49 -2.15 4.10
CA SER A 383 -3.72 -2.16 4.88
C SER A 383 -3.41 -2.10 6.37
N THR A 384 -4.17 -1.27 7.10
CA THR A 384 -4.11 -1.22 8.57
C THR A 384 -5.27 -1.93 9.25
N GLN A 385 -6.23 -2.44 8.47
CA GLN A 385 -7.36 -3.20 9.01
C GLN A 385 -6.95 -4.60 9.46
N LYS A 386 -7.74 -5.20 10.36
CA LYS A 386 -7.45 -6.54 10.90
C LYS A 386 -8.08 -7.67 10.08
N LEU A 387 -9.16 -7.38 9.36
CA LEU A 387 -9.89 -8.39 8.62
C LEU A 387 -9.28 -8.60 7.25
N HIS A 388 -8.99 -9.86 6.91
CA HIS A 388 -8.41 -10.40 5.69
C HIS A 388 -6.96 -9.99 5.47
N ALA A 389 -6.67 -8.77 4.95
CA ALA A 389 -5.31 -8.32 4.66
C ALA A 389 -4.85 -7.26 5.66
N ARG A 390 -3.61 -7.38 6.16
CA ARG A 390 -2.98 -6.43 7.06
C ARG A 390 -1.49 -6.28 6.71
N GLY A 391 -1.01 -5.04 6.58
CA GLY A 391 0.32 -4.73 6.08
C GLY A 391 0.36 -4.60 4.57
N PRO A 392 1.55 -4.70 3.93
CA PRO A 392 1.68 -4.67 2.48
C PRO A 392 0.88 -5.80 1.82
N MET A 393 0.09 -5.46 0.80
CA MET A 393 -0.78 -6.40 0.10
C MET A 393 -0.15 -6.83 -1.22
N GLY A 394 0.34 -8.07 -1.27
CA GLY A 394 0.84 -8.71 -2.48
C GLY A 394 -0.18 -9.67 -3.11
N LEU A 395 0.34 -10.69 -3.79
CA LEU A 395 -0.48 -11.67 -4.50
C LEU A 395 -1.37 -12.51 -3.58
N GLN A 396 -0.91 -12.85 -2.37
CA GLN A 396 -1.64 -13.71 -1.45
C GLN A 396 -2.90 -13.04 -0.93
N GLU A 397 -2.82 -11.74 -0.63
CA GLU A 397 -3.93 -10.93 -0.11
C GLU A 397 -5.04 -10.71 -1.17
N LEU A 398 -4.74 -10.97 -2.46
CA LEU A 398 -5.71 -10.95 -3.55
C LEU A 398 -6.34 -12.33 -3.81
N THR A 399 -6.13 -13.29 -2.91
CA THR A 399 -6.75 -14.62 -2.95
C THR A 399 -7.60 -14.86 -1.70
N THR A 400 -8.54 -15.78 -1.84
CA THR A 400 -9.28 -16.38 -0.74
C THR A 400 -9.11 -17.89 -0.80
N TYR A 401 -9.96 -18.66 -0.16
CA TYR A 401 -9.89 -20.12 -0.18
C TYR A 401 -11.26 -20.76 -0.36
N LYS A 402 -11.24 -21.99 -0.85
CA LYS A 402 -12.38 -22.90 -0.80
C LYS A 402 -11.96 -24.23 -0.20
N TYR A 403 -12.92 -25.03 0.24
CA TYR A 403 -12.66 -26.40 0.64
C TYR A 403 -12.94 -27.35 -0.51
N ILE A 404 -12.00 -28.26 -0.78
CA ILE A 404 -12.17 -29.41 -1.67
C ILE A 404 -12.18 -30.65 -0.78
N ILE A 405 -13.22 -31.46 -0.92
CA ILE A 405 -13.45 -32.60 -0.03
C ILE A 405 -13.47 -33.86 -0.89
N HIS A 406 -12.57 -34.79 -0.61
CA HIS A 406 -12.44 -36.06 -1.29
C HIS A 406 -12.97 -37.18 -0.39
N GLY A 407 -13.99 -37.85 -0.87
CA GLY A 407 -14.61 -38.96 -0.18
C GLY A 407 -14.75 -40.19 -1.07
N ASN A 408 -15.11 -41.31 -0.46
CA ASN A 408 -15.42 -42.57 -1.13
C ASN A 408 -16.76 -43.13 -0.58
N GLY A 409 -17.85 -42.39 -0.84
CA GLY A 409 -19.19 -42.78 -0.35
C GLY A 409 -19.45 -42.43 1.11
N HIS A 410 -18.70 -41.51 1.72
CA HIS A 410 -18.91 -41.04 3.09
C HIS A 410 -20.28 -40.39 3.26
N ILE A 411 -20.99 -40.79 4.32
CA ILE A 411 -22.26 -40.20 4.76
C ILE A 411 -22.12 -39.76 6.23
N ARG A 412 -22.96 -38.82 6.65
CA ARG A 412 -23.00 -38.32 8.02
C ARG A 412 -24.18 -38.93 8.76
#